data_ea4f5089f2a62227943ba356fb3047f8
#
_entry.id   ea4f5089f2a62227943ba356fb3047f8
#
_cell.length_a   1.000
_cell.length_b   1.000
_cell.length_c   1.000
_cell.angle_alpha   90.00
_cell.angle_beta   90.00
_cell.angle_gamma   90.00
#
_symmetry.space_group_name_H-M   'P 1'
#
loop_
_entity.id
_entity.type
_entity.pdbx_description
1 polymer ?
#
loop_
_entity_poly.entity_id
_entity_poly.type
_entity_poly.pdbx_seq_one_letter_code
_entity_poly.pdbx_strand_id
1 'polypeptide(L)'
;MKSKRLLLGMIIVCIACLAACKKEKPLSPIPDSLASLQELFNPTWQISTDSIHQMIHSYLNENKQETPWDSALAAHYREKDEFFWLNDSLISDKPAVQAADSMLYWLENISRHGINPHLYPTDSIRKELHQVRTLQLQEGKTMNRLLADIEYQLTSAYLSYVCQLKFGFLPSKDRWNDSISRIPLKDYDKDFAMAALDSLRTNANTAFHKAQPSSPLYHKMQEELERVNAWGETDTTDYYRDRLLVNMERARWQYALDKGKKYVVANVAAFMLQAINEETDSILEMRICVGSVKNKTPLLSSRIYYMELNPYWNVPQSIIRKEIIPTYRRDTTYFTRNRMKVYDNKTGLQVDPHSIKWAKYAGRGVPYTVKQDNKTGNSLGRIIFRFPNPHSVYLHDTPSRWAFTRKNRAVSHGCVRLQKALDFSFFLLNKQDSLLEDRIRIAMDIKPVTEEGKNLPVSAAYRELKHYSLEKHIPLFIDYQTVYLSADNNLRYCEDIYKYDPSILKAMNDLNLKP
;
A
#
# COMPACT_ATOMS: atom_id res chain seq x y z
N MET A 1 -46.96 19.00 -4.69
CA MET A 1 -47.61 17.69 -4.45
C MET A 1 -46.93 16.49 -5.17
N LYS A 2 -46.03 16.70 -6.15
CA LYS A 2 -45.36 15.59 -6.88
C LYS A 2 -44.12 15.01 -6.16
N SER A 3 -43.47 15.74 -5.25
CA SER A 3 -42.24 15.28 -4.56
C SER A 3 -42.48 14.31 -3.41
N LYS A 4 -43.65 14.36 -2.75
CA LYS A 4 -43.99 13.45 -1.64
C LYS A 4 -44.36 12.04 -2.09
N ARG A 5 -44.80 11.85 -3.34
CA ARG A 5 -45.12 10.51 -3.86
C ARG A 5 -43.87 9.73 -4.31
N LEU A 6 -42.78 10.40 -4.67
CA LEU A 6 -41.53 9.74 -5.03
C LEU A 6 -40.78 9.19 -3.77
N LEU A 7 -40.85 9.93 -2.67
CA LEU A 7 -40.23 9.52 -1.40
C LEU A 7 -40.93 8.29 -0.79
N LEU A 8 -42.23 8.21 -0.91
CA LEU A 8 -43.02 7.07 -0.41
C LEU A 8 -42.78 5.80 -1.24
N GLY A 9 -42.57 5.94 -2.54
CA GLY A 9 -42.22 4.83 -3.44
C GLY A 9 -40.84 4.22 -3.15
N MET A 10 -39.84 5.06 -2.83
CA MET A 10 -38.50 4.58 -2.47
C MET A 10 -38.45 3.87 -1.10
N ILE A 11 -39.24 4.32 -0.12
CA ILE A 11 -39.32 3.67 1.19
C ILE A 11 -39.99 2.29 1.07
N ILE A 12 -41.01 2.13 0.23
CA ILE A 12 -41.70 0.86 0.00
C ILE A 12 -40.78 -0.16 -0.72
N VAL A 13 -39.93 0.31 -1.66
CA VAL A 13 -38.96 -0.56 -2.33
C VAL A 13 -37.85 -1.00 -1.38
N CYS A 14 -37.37 -0.12 -0.49
CA CYS A 14 -36.40 -0.51 0.54
C CYS A 14 -36.97 -1.51 1.56
N ILE A 15 -38.25 -1.39 1.94
CA ILE A 15 -38.91 -2.35 2.85
C ILE A 15 -39.17 -3.69 2.14
N ALA A 16 -39.47 -3.68 0.84
CA ALA A 16 -39.62 -4.92 0.06
C ALA A 16 -38.29 -5.66 -0.16
N CYS A 17 -37.16 -4.94 -0.30
CA CYS A 17 -35.83 -5.55 -0.38
C CYS A 17 -35.37 -6.15 0.97
N LEU A 18 -35.81 -5.59 2.10
CA LEU A 18 -35.55 -6.15 3.43
C LEU A 18 -36.42 -7.39 3.73
N ALA A 19 -37.56 -7.56 3.04
CA ALA A 19 -38.44 -8.72 3.18
C ALA A 19 -38.08 -9.89 2.24
N ALA A 20 -37.16 -9.69 1.29
CA ALA A 20 -36.70 -10.72 0.36
C ALA A 20 -35.46 -11.48 0.85
N CYS A 21 -34.93 -11.20 2.05
CA CYS A 21 -34.04 -12.13 2.74
C CYS A 21 -34.84 -13.41 2.99
N LYS A 22 -34.57 -14.46 2.21
CA LYS A 22 -35.08 -15.80 2.48
C LYS A 22 -34.80 -16.10 3.94
N LYS A 23 -35.85 -16.27 4.74
CA LYS A 23 -35.76 -16.91 6.05
C LYS A 23 -35.17 -18.30 5.79
N GLU A 24 -33.87 -18.46 6.09
CA GLU A 24 -33.37 -19.81 6.30
C GLU A 24 -34.27 -20.45 7.35
N LYS A 25 -34.75 -21.63 7.04
CA LYS A 25 -35.52 -22.39 8.02
C LYS A 25 -34.64 -22.52 9.26
N PRO A 26 -35.19 -22.26 10.47
CA PRO A 26 -34.47 -22.57 11.70
C PRO A 26 -34.02 -24.01 11.62
N LEU A 27 -32.74 -24.27 11.92
CA LEU A 27 -32.21 -25.60 12.11
C LEU A 27 -33.15 -26.33 13.08
N SER A 28 -33.54 -27.55 12.75
CA SER A 28 -34.43 -28.35 13.55
C SER A 28 -33.93 -28.41 14.99
N PRO A 29 -34.82 -28.32 16.00
CA PRO A 29 -34.41 -28.47 17.38
C PRO A 29 -33.70 -29.83 17.56
N ILE A 30 -32.76 -29.87 18.51
CA ILE A 30 -32.04 -31.09 18.89
C ILE A 30 -33.06 -32.24 18.97
N PRO A 31 -32.88 -33.32 18.21
CA PRO A 31 -33.85 -34.42 18.26
C PRO A 31 -33.98 -34.94 19.68
N ASP A 32 -35.21 -35.12 20.16
CA ASP A 32 -35.53 -35.74 21.45
C ASP A 32 -34.95 -37.18 21.62
N SER A 33 -34.20 -37.66 20.65
CA SER A 33 -33.64 -39.01 20.57
C SER A 33 -32.40 -39.28 21.44
N LEU A 34 -31.85 -38.29 22.14
CA LEU A 34 -30.87 -38.51 23.22
C LEU A 34 -31.52 -38.97 24.53
N ALA A 35 -32.69 -39.56 24.44
CA ALA A 35 -33.52 -39.89 25.57
C ALA A 35 -33.07 -41.14 26.35
N SER A 36 -32.03 -41.85 25.95
CA SER A 36 -31.50 -42.93 26.77
C SER A 36 -30.27 -42.49 27.55
N LEU A 37 -30.29 -42.59 28.86
CA LEU A 37 -29.12 -42.36 29.73
C LEU A 37 -27.89 -43.17 29.29
N GLN A 38 -28.06 -44.30 28.61
CA GLN A 38 -26.97 -45.10 28.03
C GLN A 38 -26.21 -44.37 26.90
N GLU A 39 -26.87 -43.54 26.11
CA GLU A 39 -26.20 -42.75 25.07
C GLU A 39 -25.35 -41.61 25.67
N LEU A 40 -25.79 -41.02 26.79
CA LEU A 40 -25.02 -39.99 27.53
C LEU A 40 -23.71 -40.55 28.13
N PHE A 41 -23.63 -41.85 28.39
CA PHE A 41 -22.41 -42.51 28.89
C PHE A 41 -21.55 -43.12 27.80
N ASN A 42 -21.93 -43.00 26.52
CA ASN A 42 -21.11 -43.47 25.41
C ASN A 42 -19.87 -42.58 25.30
N PRO A 43 -18.63 -43.13 25.33
CA PRO A 43 -17.39 -42.37 25.18
C PRO A 43 -17.33 -41.47 23.92
N THR A 44 -18.07 -41.85 22.90
CA THR A 44 -18.19 -41.08 21.65
C THR A 44 -18.78 -39.69 21.86
N TRP A 45 -19.68 -39.52 22.84
CA TRP A 45 -20.42 -38.28 23.13
C TRP A 45 -19.92 -37.54 24.36
N GLN A 46 -19.08 -38.16 25.20
CA GLN A 46 -18.53 -37.51 26.37
C GLN A 46 -17.60 -36.35 25.95
N ILE A 47 -17.91 -35.15 26.43
CA ILE A 47 -17.08 -33.97 26.23
C ILE A 47 -16.09 -33.87 27.39
N SER A 48 -14.80 -33.81 27.05
CA SER A 48 -13.68 -33.58 27.97
C SER A 48 -12.79 -32.49 27.45
N THR A 49 -12.70 -31.40 28.18
CA THR A 49 -11.78 -30.29 27.87
C THR A 49 -10.35 -30.76 27.78
N ASP A 50 -9.91 -31.64 28.69
CA ASP A 50 -8.54 -32.21 28.66
C ASP A 50 -8.29 -33.01 27.38
N SER A 51 -9.27 -33.81 26.93
CA SER A 51 -9.14 -34.56 25.67
C SER A 51 -9.06 -33.64 24.46
N ILE A 52 -9.85 -32.58 24.44
CA ILE A 52 -9.82 -31.56 23.35
C ILE A 52 -8.47 -30.87 23.34
N HIS A 53 -7.93 -30.42 24.48
CA HIS A 53 -6.61 -29.81 24.58
C HIS A 53 -5.51 -30.77 24.12
N GLN A 54 -5.53 -32.04 24.56
CA GLN A 54 -4.55 -33.03 24.10
C GLN A 54 -4.56 -33.21 22.58
N MET A 55 -5.72 -33.20 21.94
CA MET A 55 -5.84 -33.28 20.49
C MET A 55 -5.28 -32.01 19.80
N ILE A 56 -5.60 -30.83 20.30
CA ILE A 56 -5.06 -29.59 19.79
C ILE A 56 -3.53 -29.55 19.93
N HIS A 57 -3.00 -30.01 21.07
CA HIS A 57 -1.56 -30.15 21.27
C HIS A 57 -0.91 -31.11 20.27
N SER A 58 -1.59 -32.22 19.91
CA SER A 58 -1.12 -33.12 18.85
C SER A 58 -0.99 -32.39 17.51
N TYR A 59 -2.04 -31.63 17.12
CA TYR A 59 -2.03 -30.85 15.86
C TYR A 59 -0.89 -29.81 15.83
N LEU A 60 -0.66 -29.12 16.95
CA LEU A 60 0.44 -28.15 17.07
C LEU A 60 1.82 -28.81 16.96
N ASN A 61 1.97 -30.07 17.38
CA ASN A 61 3.22 -30.80 17.27
C ASN A 61 3.44 -31.41 15.88
N GLU A 62 2.36 -31.82 15.21
CA GLU A 62 2.40 -32.39 13.86
C GLU A 62 2.63 -31.30 12.80
N ASN A 63 2.05 -30.12 13.00
CA ASN A 63 2.19 -28.99 12.10
C ASN A 63 3.47 -28.21 12.41
N LYS A 64 4.32 -28.01 11.41
CA LYS A 64 5.50 -27.16 11.55
C LYS A 64 5.07 -25.71 11.81
N GLN A 65 5.70 -25.08 12.81
CA GLN A 65 5.47 -23.66 13.08
C GLN A 65 6.25 -22.81 12.06
N GLU A 66 5.70 -22.68 10.87
CA GLU A 66 6.38 -21.98 9.74
C GLU A 66 6.10 -20.48 9.72
N THR A 67 5.06 -20.03 10.40
CA THR A 67 4.64 -18.62 10.40
C THR A 67 4.55 -18.04 11.82
N PRO A 68 4.62 -16.69 11.95
CA PRO A 68 4.41 -16.03 13.25
C PRO A 68 3.03 -16.31 13.87
N TRP A 69 1.99 -16.50 13.06
CA TRP A 69 0.66 -16.85 13.60
C TRP A 69 0.60 -18.28 14.13
N ASP A 70 1.33 -19.24 13.54
CA ASP A 70 1.45 -20.59 14.10
C ASP A 70 2.12 -20.56 15.46
N SER A 71 3.13 -19.70 15.63
CA SER A 71 3.80 -19.50 16.92
C SER A 71 2.87 -18.86 17.96
N ALA A 72 1.98 -17.95 17.56
CA ALA A 72 0.97 -17.36 18.44
C ALA A 72 -0.10 -18.38 18.84
N LEU A 73 -0.58 -19.17 17.88
CA LEU A 73 -1.53 -20.25 18.09
C LEU A 73 -0.98 -21.27 19.09
N ALA A 74 0.26 -21.71 18.87
CA ALA A 74 0.95 -22.63 19.76
C ALA A 74 1.16 -22.06 21.18
N ALA A 75 1.52 -20.76 21.28
CA ALA A 75 1.66 -20.12 22.59
C ALA A 75 0.33 -20.07 23.34
N HIS A 76 -0.76 -19.69 22.64
CA HIS A 76 -2.09 -19.62 23.27
C HIS A 76 -2.51 -20.96 23.87
N TYR A 77 -2.55 -22.01 23.07
CA TYR A 77 -3.06 -23.33 23.54
C TYR A 77 -2.09 -24.09 24.45
N ARG A 78 -0.82 -23.69 24.55
CA ARG A 78 0.12 -24.25 25.54
C ARG A 78 0.06 -23.56 26.89
N GLU A 79 -0.33 -22.27 26.90
CA GLU A 79 -0.31 -21.43 28.10
C GLU A 79 -1.69 -21.25 28.72
N LYS A 80 -2.78 -21.45 27.94
CA LYS A 80 -4.14 -21.15 28.36
C LYS A 80 -5.08 -22.29 28.01
N ASP A 81 -5.96 -22.64 28.98
CA ASP A 81 -7.04 -23.63 28.84
C ASP A 81 -8.33 -22.95 28.32
N GLU A 82 -8.23 -21.95 27.45
CA GLU A 82 -9.38 -21.20 26.95
C GLU A 82 -9.62 -21.51 25.47
N PHE A 83 -10.87 -21.77 25.12
CA PHE A 83 -11.32 -21.91 23.73
C PHE A 83 -11.99 -20.63 23.23
N PHE A 84 -11.89 -20.36 21.94
CA PHE A 84 -12.52 -19.19 21.31
C PHE A 84 -13.93 -19.50 20.80
N TRP A 85 -14.13 -20.70 20.28
CA TRP A 85 -15.32 -21.10 19.54
C TRP A 85 -16.20 -22.10 20.29
N LEU A 86 -15.64 -22.82 21.24
CA LEU A 86 -16.33 -23.85 22.03
C LEU A 86 -16.98 -23.22 23.26
N ASN A 87 -18.01 -22.43 23.05
CA ASN A 87 -18.82 -21.82 24.10
C ASN A 87 -20.31 -22.14 23.85
N ASP A 88 -21.17 -21.71 24.76
CA ASP A 88 -22.63 -21.95 24.69
C ASP A 88 -23.24 -21.43 23.36
N SER A 89 -22.57 -20.55 22.65
CA SER A 89 -23.02 -20.03 21.35
C SER A 89 -22.87 -21.04 20.22
N LEU A 90 -22.00 -22.04 20.33
CA LEU A 90 -21.82 -23.07 19.30
C LEU A 90 -23.11 -23.92 19.08
N ILE A 91 -23.87 -24.12 20.14
CA ILE A 91 -25.13 -24.92 20.17
C ILE A 91 -26.38 -24.05 20.34
N SER A 92 -26.25 -22.73 20.41
CA SER A 92 -27.35 -21.80 20.61
C SER A 92 -28.07 -21.47 19.30
N ASP A 93 -29.40 -21.56 19.29
CA ASP A 93 -30.26 -21.14 18.16
C ASP A 93 -30.36 -19.61 17.99
N LYS A 94 -29.63 -18.82 18.76
CA LYS A 94 -29.64 -17.35 18.65
C LYS A 94 -28.72 -16.88 17.55
N PRO A 95 -29.21 -16.42 16.37
CA PRO A 95 -28.40 -16.07 15.19
C PRO A 95 -27.37 -14.95 15.43
N ALA A 96 -27.58 -14.14 16.46
CA ALA A 96 -26.77 -12.98 16.76
C ALA A 96 -25.46 -13.30 17.53
N VAL A 97 -25.20 -14.55 17.89
CA VAL A 97 -24.16 -14.90 18.87
C VAL A 97 -23.14 -15.94 18.34
N GLN A 98 -23.31 -16.45 17.13
CA GLN A 98 -22.44 -17.54 16.64
C GLN A 98 -21.18 -16.97 15.98
N ALA A 99 -20.12 -16.77 16.77
CA ALA A 99 -18.82 -16.30 16.28
C ALA A 99 -18.25 -17.21 15.17
N ALA A 100 -18.45 -18.52 15.27
CA ALA A 100 -18.03 -19.50 14.26
C ALA A 100 -18.73 -19.28 12.90
N ASP A 101 -20.04 -19.05 12.89
CA ASP A 101 -20.78 -18.76 11.64
C ASP A 101 -20.39 -17.41 11.05
N SER A 102 -20.18 -16.41 11.91
CA SER A 102 -19.67 -15.12 11.47
C SER A 102 -18.28 -15.25 10.83
N MET A 103 -17.37 -16.04 11.42
CA MET A 103 -16.07 -16.29 10.84
C MET A 103 -16.18 -17.02 9.50
N LEU A 104 -17.00 -18.07 9.41
CA LEU A 104 -17.27 -18.77 8.13
C LEU A 104 -17.79 -17.80 7.07
N TYR A 105 -18.72 -16.93 7.42
CA TYR A 105 -19.22 -15.91 6.50
C TYR A 105 -18.09 -15.03 5.94
N TRP A 106 -17.15 -14.56 6.78
CA TRP A 106 -16.03 -13.75 6.34
C TRP A 106 -15.06 -14.53 5.45
N LEU A 107 -14.79 -15.80 5.76
CA LEU A 107 -13.91 -16.66 4.95
C LEU A 107 -14.51 -16.98 3.58
N GLU A 108 -15.79 -17.31 3.53
CA GLU A 108 -16.51 -17.63 2.28
C GLU A 108 -16.65 -16.41 1.36
N ASN A 109 -16.75 -15.21 1.96
CA ASN A 109 -16.87 -13.96 1.23
C ASN A 109 -15.51 -13.27 0.98
N ILE A 110 -14.39 -13.97 1.17
CA ILE A 110 -13.06 -13.38 0.97
C ILE A 110 -12.78 -13.02 -0.51
N SER A 111 -13.54 -13.56 -1.44
CA SER A 111 -13.51 -13.18 -2.86
C SER A 111 -13.76 -11.68 -3.09
N ARG A 112 -14.48 -11.00 -2.17
CA ARG A 112 -14.62 -9.54 -2.16
C ARG A 112 -13.28 -8.81 -2.00
N HIS A 113 -12.28 -9.50 -1.46
CA HIS A 113 -10.91 -9.03 -1.35
C HIS A 113 -10.03 -9.49 -2.52
N GLY A 114 -10.61 -10.13 -3.53
CA GLY A 114 -9.89 -10.67 -4.68
C GLY A 114 -9.03 -11.88 -4.31
N ILE A 115 -9.47 -12.67 -3.35
CA ILE A 115 -8.76 -13.84 -2.83
C ILE A 115 -9.63 -15.08 -2.98
N ASN A 116 -9.00 -16.19 -3.33
CA ASN A 116 -9.64 -17.49 -3.52
C ASN A 116 -10.21 -18.03 -2.18
N PRO A 117 -11.53 -18.25 -2.05
CA PRO A 117 -12.13 -18.79 -0.83
C PRO A 117 -11.62 -20.19 -0.47
N HIS A 118 -11.21 -21.00 -1.47
CA HIS A 118 -10.70 -22.35 -1.27
C HIS A 118 -9.33 -22.43 -0.57
N LEU A 119 -8.71 -21.29 -0.24
CA LEU A 119 -7.54 -21.23 0.65
C LEU A 119 -7.87 -21.61 2.09
N TYR A 120 -9.14 -21.55 2.45
CA TYR A 120 -9.62 -21.87 3.79
C TYR A 120 -10.47 -23.15 3.75
N PRO A 121 -10.40 -24.01 4.77
CA PRO A 121 -11.15 -25.28 4.82
C PRO A 121 -12.62 -25.06 5.22
N THR A 122 -13.31 -24.10 4.59
CA THR A 122 -14.67 -23.68 4.96
C THR A 122 -15.69 -24.81 4.86
N ASP A 123 -15.59 -25.66 3.83
CA ASP A 123 -16.47 -26.80 3.63
C ASP A 123 -16.31 -27.84 4.77
N SER A 124 -15.06 -28.12 5.18
CA SER A 124 -14.78 -29.02 6.31
C SER A 124 -15.37 -28.48 7.61
N ILE A 125 -15.06 -27.20 7.91
CA ILE A 125 -15.55 -26.53 9.12
C ILE A 125 -17.09 -26.51 9.16
N ARG A 126 -17.75 -26.17 8.04
CA ARG A 126 -19.21 -26.17 7.92
C ARG A 126 -19.81 -27.55 8.19
N LYS A 127 -19.21 -28.59 7.60
CA LYS A 127 -19.63 -29.97 7.80
C LYS A 127 -19.48 -30.40 9.25
N GLU A 128 -18.38 -30.06 9.89
CA GLU A 128 -18.10 -30.39 11.29
C GLU A 128 -19.03 -29.63 12.25
N LEU A 129 -19.29 -28.35 12.02
CA LEU A 129 -20.29 -27.57 12.77
C LEU A 129 -21.68 -28.17 12.62
N HIS A 130 -22.05 -28.61 11.41
CA HIS A 130 -23.33 -29.30 11.19
C HIS A 130 -23.43 -30.62 12.01
N GLN A 131 -22.36 -31.44 12.01
CA GLN A 131 -22.32 -32.68 12.78
C GLN A 131 -22.48 -32.44 14.28
N VAL A 132 -21.80 -31.42 14.82
CA VAL A 132 -21.95 -31.03 16.25
C VAL A 132 -23.39 -30.62 16.55
N ARG A 133 -24.00 -29.76 15.73
CA ARG A 133 -25.34 -29.21 15.93
C ARG A 133 -26.47 -30.24 15.77
N THR A 134 -26.27 -31.21 14.88
CA THR A 134 -27.27 -32.26 14.63
C THR A 134 -27.00 -33.52 15.43
N LEU A 135 -25.92 -33.57 16.18
CA LEU A 135 -25.44 -34.76 16.89
C LEU A 135 -25.31 -36.00 15.96
N GLN A 136 -24.95 -35.78 14.70
CA GLN A 136 -24.78 -36.83 13.70
C GLN A 136 -23.29 -37.03 13.42
N LEU A 137 -22.62 -37.84 14.24
CA LEU A 137 -21.20 -38.13 14.05
C LEU A 137 -20.97 -39.11 12.90
N GLN A 138 -19.89 -38.90 12.15
CA GLN A 138 -19.41 -39.90 11.23
C GLN A 138 -18.79 -41.08 11.97
N GLU A 139 -18.86 -42.26 11.37
CA GLU A 139 -18.27 -43.47 11.93
C GLU A 139 -16.77 -43.26 12.24
N GLY A 140 -16.36 -43.64 13.44
CA GLY A 140 -14.98 -43.47 13.91
C GLY A 140 -14.62 -42.08 14.46
N LYS A 141 -15.51 -41.06 14.40
CA LYS A 141 -15.29 -39.74 15.03
C LYS A 141 -15.93 -39.67 16.41
N THR A 142 -15.27 -38.98 17.34
CA THR A 142 -15.80 -38.62 18.65
C THR A 142 -16.17 -37.15 18.72
N MET A 143 -17.02 -36.74 19.63
CA MET A 143 -17.38 -35.34 19.85
C MET A 143 -16.13 -34.51 20.20
N ASN A 144 -15.24 -34.99 21.04
CA ASN A 144 -13.99 -34.30 21.38
C ASN A 144 -13.12 -34.04 20.16
N ARG A 145 -13.05 -35.00 19.22
CA ARG A 145 -12.28 -34.81 17.97
C ARG A 145 -12.87 -33.72 17.10
N LEU A 146 -14.20 -33.72 16.91
CA LEU A 146 -14.87 -32.68 16.13
C LEU A 146 -14.69 -31.29 16.75
N LEU A 147 -14.84 -31.19 18.07
CA LEU A 147 -14.66 -29.91 18.76
C LEU A 147 -13.21 -29.43 18.66
N ALA A 148 -12.22 -30.31 18.80
CA ALA A 148 -10.82 -29.97 18.61
C ALA A 148 -10.51 -29.53 17.17
N ASP A 149 -11.07 -30.22 16.18
CA ASP A 149 -10.91 -29.88 14.76
C ASP A 149 -11.49 -28.48 14.48
N ILE A 150 -12.71 -28.17 14.91
CA ILE A 150 -13.38 -26.89 14.76
C ILE A 150 -12.57 -25.76 15.43
N GLU A 151 -12.19 -25.94 16.69
CA GLU A 151 -11.45 -24.93 17.45
C GLU A 151 -10.13 -24.60 16.79
N TYR A 152 -9.35 -25.61 16.41
CA TYR A 152 -8.05 -25.44 15.77
C TYR A 152 -8.15 -24.81 14.37
N GLN A 153 -9.05 -25.34 13.51
CA GLN A 153 -9.20 -24.87 12.14
C GLN A 153 -9.71 -23.43 12.09
N LEU A 154 -10.73 -23.08 12.89
CA LEU A 154 -11.26 -21.71 12.93
C LEU A 154 -10.25 -20.71 13.48
N THR A 155 -9.50 -21.06 14.53
CA THR A 155 -8.50 -20.14 15.11
C THR A 155 -7.33 -19.93 14.15
N SER A 156 -6.85 -21.00 13.50
CA SER A 156 -5.82 -20.92 12.48
C SER A 156 -6.28 -20.09 11.27
N ALA A 157 -7.50 -20.34 10.77
CA ALA A 157 -8.07 -19.58 9.67
C ALA A 157 -8.27 -18.09 10.03
N TYR A 158 -8.73 -17.78 11.25
CA TYR A 158 -8.86 -16.41 11.73
C TYR A 158 -7.53 -15.68 11.76
N LEU A 159 -6.49 -16.27 12.34
CA LEU A 159 -5.16 -15.64 12.38
C LEU A 159 -4.58 -15.42 10.99
N SER A 160 -4.65 -16.43 10.13
CA SER A 160 -4.23 -16.30 8.73
C SER A 160 -4.99 -15.17 8.03
N TYR A 161 -6.32 -15.14 8.15
CA TYR A 161 -7.18 -14.12 7.57
C TYR A 161 -6.80 -12.71 8.03
N VAL A 162 -6.66 -12.47 9.34
CA VAL A 162 -6.34 -11.14 9.89
C VAL A 162 -4.95 -10.69 9.48
N CYS A 163 -3.95 -11.56 9.58
CA CYS A 163 -2.56 -11.25 9.22
C CYS A 163 -2.45 -10.93 7.73
N GLN A 164 -3.03 -11.74 6.87
CA GLN A 164 -2.92 -11.58 5.42
C GLN A 164 -3.74 -10.39 4.89
N LEU A 165 -4.93 -10.12 5.42
CA LEU A 165 -5.68 -8.91 5.05
C LEU A 165 -4.96 -7.64 5.47
N LYS A 166 -4.22 -7.66 6.57
CA LYS A 166 -3.53 -6.50 7.09
C LYS A 166 -2.19 -6.24 6.40
N PHE A 167 -1.44 -7.29 6.04
CA PHE A 167 -0.06 -7.17 5.57
C PHE A 167 0.19 -7.70 4.15
N GLY A 168 -0.82 -8.30 3.52
CA GLY A 168 -0.74 -8.92 2.21
C GLY A 168 -0.59 -10.44 2.27
N PHE A 169 -0.95 -11.07 1.18
CA PHE A 169 -0.91 -12.52 0.99
C PHE A 169 0.42 -13.00 0.41
N LEU A 170 1.13 -12.13 -0.32
CA LEU A 170 2.43 -12.48 -0.88
C LEU A 170 3.52 -12.45 0.18
N PRO A 171 4.42 -13.45 0.21
CA PRO A 171 5.63 -13.40 1.01
C PRO A 171 6.49 -12.19 0.67
N SER A 172 7.22 -11.63 1.65
CA SER A 172 8.04 -10.42 1.47
C SER A 172 9.02 -10.50 0.28
N LYS A 173 9.55 -11.70 -0.02
CA LYS A 173 10.45 -11.94 -1.16
C LYS A 173 9.79 -11.73 -2.52
N ASP A 174 8.47 -11.93 -2.63
CA ASP A 174 7.70 -11.90 -3.88
C ASP A 174 7.00 -10.54 -4.12
N ARG A 175 7.12 -9.59 -3.16
CA ARG A 175 6.48 -8.27 -3.23
C ARG A 175 7.20 -7.28 -4.15
N TRP A 176 8.51 -7.44 -4.37
CA TRP A 176 9.32 -6.48 -5.13
C TRP A 176 10.02 -7.13 -6.33
N ASN A 177 9.94 -6.44 -7.47
CA ASN A 177 10.35 -6.99 -8.78
C ASN A 177 11.79 -6.66 -9.19
N ASP A 178 12.47 -5.76 -8.47
CA ASP A 178 13.86 -5.41 -8.76
C ASP A 178 14.64 -4.99 -7.50
N SER A 179 15.96 -4.97 -7.64
CA SER A 179 16.87 -4.69 -6.51
C SER A 179 16.91 -3.22 -6.08
N ILE A 180 16.42 -2.29 -6.92
CA ILE A 180 16.43 -0.85 -6.64
C ILE A 180 15.12 -0.36 -6.01
N SER A 181 14.05 -1.17 -6.07
CA SER A 181 12.71 -0.82 -5.61
C SER A 181 12.35 -1.64 -4.39
N ARG A 182 12.77 -1.17 -3.23
CA ARG A 182 12.50 -1.83 -1.94
C ARG A 182 12.04 -0.80 -0.92
N ILE A 183 10.72 -0.66 -0.79
CA ILE A 183 10.17 0.08 0.35
C ILE A 183 10.20 -0.87 1.55
N PRO A 184 10.79 -0.47 2.68
CA PRO A 184 10.69 -1.26 3.91
C PRO A 184 9.22 -1.40 4.31
N LEU A 185 8.77 -2.65 4.39
CA LEU A 185 7.41 -3.00 4.81
C LEU A 185 7.45 -3.54 6.23
N LYS A 186 6.37 -3.28 6.98
CA LYS A 186 6.05 -4.06 8.18
C LYS A 186 5.51 -5.39 7.72
N ASP A 187 5.83 -6.43 8.47
CA ASP A 187 5.17 -7.71 8.35
C ASP A 187 4.53 -8.05 9.69
N TYR A 188 3.63 -9.03 9.71
CA TYR A 188 3.07 -9.51 10.98
C TYR A 188 4.13 -10.30 11.74
N ASP A 189 4.09 -10.17 13.05
CA ASP A 189 4.90 -10.90 14.01
C ASP A 189 4.01 -11.65 15.00
N LYS A 190 4.64 -12.38 15.94
CA LYS A 190 3.93 -13.10 16.98
C LYS A 190 3.08 -12.17 17.85
N ASP A 191 3.59 -10.96 18.15
CA ASP A 191 2.89 -10.01 19.03
C ASP A 191 1.62 -9.49 18.38
N PHE A 192 1.65 -9.20 17.07
CA PHE A 192 0.46 -8.83 16.31
C PHE A 192 -0.59 -9.98 16.32
N ALA A 193 -0.14 -11.22 16.08
CA ALA A 193 -1.03 -12.38 16.08
C ALA A 193 -1.64 -12.63 17.47
N MET A 194 -0.87 -12.48 18.55
CA MET A 194 -1.37 -12.54 19.93
C MET A 194 -2.40 -11.45 20.22
N ALA A 195 -2.14 -10.20 19.80
CA ALA A 195 -3.11 -9.12 19.95
C ALA A 195 -4.41 -9.36 19.15
N ALA A 196 -4.32 -10.03 18.00
CA ALA A 196 -5.50 -10.46 17.23
C ALA A 196 -6.34 -11.50 18.02
N LEU A 197 -5.70 -12.48 18.66
CA LEU A 197 -6.39 -13.44 19.53
C LEU A 197 -7.06 -12.76 20.74
N ASP A 198 -6.39 -11.80 21.37
CA ASP A 198 -6.98 -11.02 22.47
C ASP A 198 -8.19 -10.19 22.01
N SER A 199 -8.14 -9.65 20.80
CA SER A 199 -9.28 -8.95 20.19
C SER A 199 -10.45 -9.91 19.91
N LEU A 200 -10.18 -11.12 19.41
CA LEU A 200 -11.17 -12.16 19.18
C LEU A 200 -11.87 -12.55 20.48
N ARG A 201 -11.12 -12.76 21.55
CA ARG A 201 -11.62 -13.08 22.89
C ARG A 201 -12.54 -11.99 23.43
N THR A 202 -12.16 -10.72 23.24
CA THR A 202 -12.92 -9.58 23.76
C THR A 202 -14.26 -9.43 23.05
N ASN A 203 -14.28 -9.46 21.71
CA ASN A 203 -15.49 -9.40 20.90
C ASN A 203 -15.17 -9.80 19.44
N ALA A 204 -15.60 -11.00 19.06
CA ALA A 204 -15.34 -11.59 17.75
C ALA A 204 -15.83 -10.71 16.60
N ASN A 205 -17.05 -10.19 16.65
CA ASN A 205 -17.59 -9.34 15.58
C ASN A 205 -16.76 -8.06 15.40
N THR A 206 -16.39 -7.42 16.50
CA THR A 206 -15.51 -6.24 16.45
C THR A 206 -14.13 -6.60 15.88
N ALA A 207 -13.57 -7.76 16.21
CA ALA A 207 -12.29 -8.24 15.68
C ALA A 207 -12.36 -8.46 14.16
N PHE A 208 -13.44 -9.07 13.67
CA PHE A 208 -13.64 -9.28 12.22
C PHE A 208 -13.76 -7.96 11.44
N HIS A 209 -14.52 -7.01 11.97
CA HIS A 209 -14.64 -5.69 11.34
C HIS A 209 -13.33 -4.91 11.35
N LYS A 210 -12.56 -4.95 12.43
CA LYS A 210 -11.26 -4.30 12.55
C LYS A 210 -10.20 -4.90 11.61
N ALA A 211 -10.35 -6.17 11.24
CA ALA A 211 -9.45 -6.82 10.29
C ALA A 211 -9.60 -6.29 8.86
N GLN A 212 -10.75 -5.67 8.54
CA GLN A 212 -11.02 -5.18 7.18
C GLN A 212 -10.10 -4.00 6.83
N PRO A 213 -9.52 -3.96 5.63
CA PRO A 213 -8.81 -2.78 5.15
C PRO A 213 -9.75 -1.57 5.07
N SER A 214 -9.34 -0.45 5.69
CA SER A 214 -10.20 0.74 5.87
C SER A 214 -9.88 1.89 4.91
N SER A 215 -8.91 1.74 3.98
CA SER A 215 -8.55 2.82 3.08
C SER A 215 -9.62 3.10 2.03
N PRO A 216 -9.93 4.37 1.70
CA PRO A 216 -10.89 4.70 0.64
C PRO A 216 -10.55 4.06 -0.72
N LEU A 217 -9.26 4.00 -1.07
CA LEU A 217 -8.80 3.31 -2.28
C LEU A 217 -9.21 1.84 -2.28
N TYR A 218 -9.02 1.15 -1.14
CA TYR A 218 -9.34 -0.28 -1.05
C TYR A 218 -10.84 -0.53 -1.24
N HIS A 219 -11.69 0.24 -0.59
CA HIS A 219 -13.15 0.13 -0.74
C HIS A 219 -13.59 0.39 -2.17
N LYS A 220 -13.04 1.42 -2.83
CA LYS A 220 -13.31 1.68 -4.24
C LYS A 220 -12.87 0.54 -5.16
N MET A 221 -11.75 -0.11 -4.87
CA MET A 221 -11.33 -1.30 -5.62
C MET A 221 -12.25 -2.50 -5.39
N GLN A 222 -12.80 -2.68 -4.17
CA GLN A 222 -13.79 -3.72 -3.91
C GLN A 222 -15.09 -3.49 -4.68
N GLU A 223 -15.63 -2.27 -4.65
CA GLU A 223 -16.81 -1.88 -5.44
C GLU A 223 -16.58 -2.13 -6.95
N GLU A 224 -15.40 -1.77 -7.44
CA GLU A 224 -15.03 -1.97 -8.84
C GLU A 224 -14.86 -3.44 -9.20
N LEU A 225 -14.24 -4.24 -8.32
CA LEU A 225 -14.06 -5.68 -8.53
C LEU A 225 -15.42 -6.39 -8.64
N GLU A 226 -16.36 -6.05 -7.76
CA GLU A 226 -17.73 -6.58 -7.80
C GLU A 226 -18.40 -6.23 -9.13
N ARG A 227 -18.26 -4.98 -9.60
CA ARG A 227 -18.78 -4.53 -10.88
C ARG A 227 -18.15 -5.26 -12.07
N VAL A 228 -16.82 -5.41 -12.09
CA VAL A 228 -16.11 -6.11 -13.17
C VAL A 228 -16.52 -7.59 -13.21
N ASN A 229 -16.68 -8.23 -12.06
CA ASN A 229 -17.13 -9.62 -12.00
C ASN A 229 -18.56 -9.80 -12.53
N ALA A 230 -19.44 -8.79 -12.38
CA ALA A 230 -20.79 -8.81 -12.92
C ALA A 230 -20.86 -8.68 -14.45
N TRP A 231 -19.78 -8.22 -15.13
CA TRP A 231 -19.75 -8.11 -16.60
C TRP A 231 -19.55 -9.43 -17.34
N GLY A 232 -19.28 -10.52 -16.61
CA GLY A 232 -18.97 -11.84 -17.18
C GLY A 232 -17.50 -11.98 -17.58
N GLU A 233 -17.14 -13.14 -18.15
CA GLU A 233 -15.77 -13.48 -18.48
C GLU A 233 -15.43 -13.10 -19.93
N THR A 234 -14.48 -12.20 -20.10
CA THR A 234 -13.90 -11.78 -21.38
C THR A 234 -12.45 -11.37 -21.16
N ASP A 235 -11.60 -11.36 -22.19
CA ASP A 235 -10.21 -10.87 -22.09
C ASP A 235 -10.15 -9.45 -21.50
N THR A 236 -11.14 -8.61 -21.76
CA THR A 236 -11.21 -7.26 -21.24
C THR A 236 -11.52 -7.25 -19.74
N THR A 237 -12.49 -8.04 -19.29
CA THR A 237 -12.83 -8.13 -17.87
C THR A 237 -11.69 -8.77 -17.07
N ASP A 238 -11.03 -9.77 -17.61
CA ASP A 238 -9.86 -10.41 -16.99
C ASP A 238 -8.71 -9.42 -16.83
N TYR A 239 -8.45 -8.60 -17.84
CA TYR A 239 -7.44 -7.55 -17.76
C TYR A 239 -7.72 -6.55 -16.61
N TYR A 240 -8.96 -6.08 -16.47
CA TYR A 240 -9.33 -5.17 -15.38
C TYR A 240 -9.33 -5.86 -14.02
N ARG A 241 -9.85 -7.09 -13.96
CA ARG A 241 -9.83 -7.92 -12.75
C ARG A 241 -8.40 -8.12 -12.23
N ASP A 242 -7.49 -8.59 -13.07
CA ASP A 242 -6.10 -8.85 -12.71
C ASP A 242 -5.39 -7.59 -12.17
N ARG A 243 -5.66 -6.43 -12.78
CA ARG A 243 -5.14 -5.15 -12.29
C ARG A 243 -5.69 -4.76 -10.93
N LEU A 244 -6.98 -4.99 -10.69
CA LEU A 244 -7.58 -4.76 -9.38
C LEU A 244 -6.96 -5.69 -8.34
N LEU A 245 -6.85 -6.99 -8.61
CA LEU A 245 -6.27 -7.97 -7.70
C LEU A 245 -4.83 -7.59 -7.29
N VAL A 246 -3.97 -7.25 -8.25
CA VAL A 246 -2.60 -6.81 -8.00
C VAL A 246 -2.54 -5.54 -7.14
N ASN A 247 -3.41 -4.57 -7.40
CA ASN A 247 -3.39 -3.32 -6.64
C ASN A 247 -4.08 -3.46 -5.27
N MET A 248 -5.06 -4.35 -5.12
CA MET A 248 -5.61 -4.72 -3.83
C MET A 248 -4.56 -5.42 -2.96
N GLU A 249 -3.72 -6.29 -3.55
CA GLU A 249 -2.59 -6.89 -2.84
C GLU A 249 -1.59 -5.82 -2.38
N ARG A 250 -1.15 -4.91 -3.26
CA ARG A 250 -0.28 -3.78 -2.89
C ARG A 250 -0.88 -2.89 -1.80
N ALA A 251 -2.19 -2.65 -1.85
CA ALA A 251 -2.87 -1.79 -0.88
C ALA A 251 -2.94 -2.39 0.54
N ARG A 252 -2.68 -3.70 0.70
CA ARG A 252 -2.53 -4.37 2.00
C ARG A 252 -1.14 -4.16 2.60
N TRP A 253 -0.12 -3.91 1.79
CA TRP A 253 1.26 -3.80 2.27
C TRP A 253 1.43 -2.59 3.18
N GLN A 254 1.93 -2.84 4.38
CA GLN A 254 2.12 -1.80 5.39
C GLN A 254 3.54 -1.24 5.30
N TYR A 255 3.68 0.04 5.04
CA TYR A 255 4.99 0.68 5.06
C TYR A 255 5.56 0.72 6.48
N ALA A 256 6.87 0.43 6.62
CA ALA A 256 7.55 0.54 7.91
C ALA A 256 7.61 2.00 8.39
N LEU A 257 7.70 2.94 7.44
CA LEU A 257 7.65 4.37 7.74
C LEU A 257 6.22 4.80 8.07
N ASP A 258 6.02 5.37 9.25
CA ASP A 258 4.75 5.97 9.62
C ASP A 258 4.48 7.21 8.75
N LYS A 259 3.30 7.23 8.11
CA LYS A 259 2.86 8.34 7.25
C LYS A 259 2.44 9.58 8.04
N GLY A 260 2.02 9.42 9.30
CA GLY A 260 1.40 10.49 10.08
C GLY A 260 0.16 11.06 9.39
N LYS A 261 -0.18 12.31 9.70
CA LYS A 261 -1.34 13.03 9.14
C LYS A 261 -0.99 13.88 7.91
N LYS A 262 0.28 14.23 7.73
CA LYS A 262 0.77 15.04 6.61
C LYS A 262 1.90 14.29 5.91
N TYR A 263 1.69 13.90 4.64
CA TYR A 263 2.62 13.06 3.90
C TYR A 263 2.51 13.26 2.39
N VAL A 264 3.45 12.71 1.65
CA VAL A 264 3.55 12.82 0.19
C VAL A 264 3.63 11.44 -0.44
N VAL A 265 2.82 11.18 -1.46
CA VAL A 265 2.86 9.98 -2.29
C VAL A 265 3.18 10.37 -3.73
N ALA A 266 4.31 9.90 -4.26
CA ALA A 266 4.67 10.03 -5.66
C ALA A 266 4.40 8.70 -6.36
N ASN A 267 3.25 8.55 -6.99
CA ASN A 267 2.88 7.35 -7.74
C ASN A 267 3.56 7.37 -9.12
N VAL A 268 4.59 6.55 -9.26
CA VAL A 268 5.43 6.47 -10.46
C VAL A 268 4.63 5.99 -11.68
N ALA A 269 3.80 4.96 -11.53
CA ALA A 269 2.99 4.42 -12.62
C ALA A 269 1.98 5.44 -13.15
N ALA A 270 1.33 6.18 -12.27
CA ALA A 270 0.33 7.19 -12.60
C ALA A 270 0.94 8.50 -13.11
N PHE A 271 2.25 8.72 -12.93
CA PHE A 271 2.89 10.01 -13.15
C PHE A 271 2.24 11.14 -12.35
N MET A 272 1.81 10.85 -11.12
CA MET A 272 1.10 11.76 -10.24
C MET A 272 1.78 11.83 -8.88
N LEU A 273 1.77 13.02 -8.28
CA LEU A 273 2.12 13.21 -6.88
C LEU A 273 0.92 13.80 -6.16
N GLN A 274 0.62 13.25 -5.00
CA GLN A 274 -0.35 13.75 -4.04
C GLN A 274 0.36 14.13 -2.75
N ALA A 275 0.24 15.38 -2.35
CA ALA A 275 0.67 15.88 -1.06
C ALA A 275 -0.58 16.05 -0.19
N ILE A 276 -0.71 15.23 0.85
CA ILE A 276 -1.93 15.00 1.61
C ILE A 276 -1.75 15.55 3.02
N ASN A 277 -2.72 16.33 3.48
CA ASN A 277 -2.82 16.77 4.86
C ASN A 277 -4.20 16.41 5.42
N GLU A 278 -4.26 15.31 6.18
CA GLU A 278 -5.48 14.80 6.78
C GLU A 278 -6.02 15.71 7.93
N GLU A 279 -5.18 16.60 8.48
CA GLU A 279 -5.63 17.56 9.53
C GLU A 279 -6.50 18.68 8.94
N THR A 280 -6.22 19.06 7.69
CA THR A 280 -6.93 20.14 7.00
C THR A 280 -7.81 19.62 5.86
N ASP A 281 -7.90 18.30 5.69
CA ASP A 281 -8.62 17.63 4.59
C ASP A 281 -8.24 18.21 3.22
N SER A 282 -6.94 18.43 3.01
CA SER A 282 -6.43 19.04 1.78
C SER A 282 -5.49 18.12 1.02
N ILE A 283 -5.63 18.10 -0.31
CA ILE A 283 -4.78 17.34 -1.23
C ILE A 283 -4.26 18.30 -2.32
N LEU A 284 -2.93 18.45 -2.38
CA LEU A 284 -2.27 19.06 -3.53
C LEU A 284 -1.88 17.96 -4.51
N GLU A 285 -2.62 17.87 -5.62
CA GLU A 285 -2.32 16.91 -6.69
C GLU A 285 -1.62 17.60 -7.87
N MET A 286 -0.61 16.90 -8.44
CA MET A 286 0.12 17.41 -9.60
C MET A 286 0.70 16.29 -10.46
N ARG A 287 0.94 16.62 -11.73
CA ARG A 287 1.69 15.76 -12.64
C ARG A 287 3.17 15.73 -12.29
N ILE A 288 3.80 14.56 -12.46
CA ILE A 288 5.23 14.39 -12.31
C ILE A 288 5.84 13.74 -13.56
N CYS A 289 7.15 13.95 -13.76
CA CYS A 289 7.93 13.14 -14.67
C CYS A 289 8.86 12.26 -13.85
N VAL A 290 8.99 10.99 -14.25
CA VAL A 290 9.76 9.97 -13.55
C VAL A 290 10.84 9.39 -14.47
N GLY A 291 11.66 8.50 -13.93
CA GLY A 291 12.70 7.80 -14.66
C GLY A 291 12.18 7.03 -15.87
N SER A 292 12.97 6.99 -16.93
CA SER A 292 12.68 6.15 -18.09
C SER A 292 12.77 4.66 -17.71
N VAL A 293 12.25 3.77 -18.55
CA VAL A 293 12.34 2.31 -18.34
C VAL A 293 13.79 1.84 -18.14
N LYS A 294 14.75 2.50 -18.82
CA LYS A 294 16.19 2.20 -18.68
C LYS A 294 16.83 2.77 -17.41
N ASN A 295 16.26 3.84 -16.86
CA ASN A 295 16.74 4.52 -15.67
C ASN A 295 15.57 4.74 -14.72
N LYS A 296 15.01 3.64 -14.19
CA LYS A 296 13.80 3.66 -13.37
C LYS A 296 13.96 4.57 -12.15
N THR A 297 12.89 5.23 -11.75
CA THR A 297 12.78 5.83 -10.42
C THR A 297 12.65 4.70 -9.41
N PRO A 298 13.54 4.59 -8.41
CA PRO A 298 13.43 3.56 -7.38
C PRO A 298 12.23 3.81 -6.49
N LEU A 299 11.53 2.74 -6.11
CA LEU A 299 10.47 2.81 -5.11
C LEU A 299 11.12 2.81 -3.72
N LEU A 300 10.75 3.76 -2.88
CA LEU A 300 11.33 3.94 -1.56
C LEU A 300 10.41 4.74 -0.64
N SER A 301 10.63 4.64 0.66
CA SER A 301 10.09 5.54 1.66
C SER A 301 11.19 6.34 2.33
N SER A 302 10.96 7.61 2.59
CA SER A 302 11.91 8.52 3.22
C SER A 302 11.18 9.72 3.87
N ARG A 303 11.91 10.73 4.29
CA ARG A 303 11.35 11.99 4.81
C ARG A 303 12.02 13.18 4.13
N ILE A 304 11.22 14.11 3.60
CA ILE A 304 11.72 15.39 3.10
C ILE A 304 12.13 16.22 4.29
N TYR A 305 13.37 16.72 4.30
CA TYR A 305 13.94 17.45 5.44
C TYR A 305 14.38 18.87 5.11
N TYR A 306 14.70 19.21 3.85
CA TYR A 306 14.95 20.57 3.45
C TYR A 306 14.71 20.85 1.96
N MET A 307 14.59 22.14 1.64
CA MET A 307 14.53 22.69 0.29
C MET A 307 15.82 23.43 -0.04
N GLU A 308 16.33 23.23 -1.25
CA GLU A 308 17.47 23.96 -1.80
C GLU A 308 16.98 24.80 -2.97
N LEU A 309 17.13 26.12 -2.88
CA LEU A 309 16.70 27.08 -3.89
C LEU A 309 17.90 27.50 -4.75
N ASN A 310 17.65 27.75 -6.01
CA ASN A 310 18.69 28.08 -7.01
C ASN A 310 19.88 27.11 -6.99
N PRO A 311 19.63 25.79 -7.11
CA PRO A 311 20.66 24.79 -6.99
C PRO A 311 21.65 24.84 -8.15
N TYR A 312 22.93 24.57 -7.86
CA TYR A 312 23.87 24.13 -8.89
C TYR A 312 23.62 22.66 -9.22
N TRP A 313 23.60 22.31 -10.49
CA TRP A 313 23.49 20.91 -10.87
C TRP A 313 24.85 20.27 -11.03
N ASN A 314 25.23 19.46 -10.06
CA ASN A 314 26.34 18.53 -10.20
C ASN A 314 25.90 17.35 -11.07
N VAL A 315 26.41 17.27 -12.29
CA VAL A 315 25.97 16.29 -13.28
C VAL A 315 26.47 14.89 -12.87
N PRO A 316 25.57 13.90 -12.74
CA PRO A 316 25.97 12.53 -12.43
C PRO A 316 26.93 11.95 -13.47
N GLN A 317 27.91 11.15 -13.02
CA GLN A 317 28.89 10.49 -13.89
C GLN A 317 28.28 9.65 -15.00
N SER A 318 27.12 9.03 -14.73
CA SER A 318 26.38 8.25 -15.72
C SER A 318 25.87 9.12 -16.87
N ILE A 319 25.37 10.33 -16.58
CA ILE A 319 24.90 11.30 -17.58
C ILE A 319 26.08 11.86 -18.37
N ILE A 320 27.19 12.20 -17.68
CA ILE A 320 28.41 12.70 -18.36
C ILE A 320 28.84 11.68 -19.42
N ARG A 321 28.95 10.40 -19.06
CA ARG A 321 29.42 9.34 -19.95
C ARG A 321 28.44 8.99 -21.07
N LYS A 322 27.16 8.82 -20.73
CA LYS A 322 26.17 8.26 -21.66
C LYS A 322 25.55 9.32 -22.58
N GLU A 323 25.58 10.60 -22.20
CA GLU A 323 24.88 11.66 -22.91
C GLU A 323 25.78 12.86 -23.26
N ILE A 324 26.45 13.43 -22.25
CA ILE A 324 27.24 14.65 -22.50
C ILE A 324 28.41 14.36 -23.42
N ILE A 325 29.22 13.35 -23.14
CA ILE A 325 30.38 13.02 -24.00
C ILE A 325 29.95 12.70 -25.45
N PRO A 326 28.96 11.84 -25.72
CA PRO A 326 28.49 11.58 -27.07
C PRO A 326 27.91 12.81 -27.76
N THR A 327 27.23 13.72 -27.03
CA THR A 327 26.65 14.93 -27.58
C THR A 327 27.75 15.94 -27.88
N TYR A 328 28.70 16.16 -26.97
CA TYR A 328 29.82 17.08 -27.14
C TYR A 328 30.72 16.71 -28.35
N ARG A 329 30.86 15.42 -28.64
CA ARG A 329 31.58 14.97 -29.83
C ARG A 329 30.95 15.42 -31.15
N ARG A 330 29.65 15.70 -31.15
CA ARG A 330 28.88 16.20 -32.32
C ARG A 330 28.69 17.73 -32.30
N ASP A 331 28.66 18.29 -31.11
CA ASP A 331 28.41 19.72 -30.87
C ASP A 331 29.34 20.22 -29.75
N THR A 332 30.48 20.76 -30.12
CA THR A 332 31.50 21.27 -29.19
C THR A 332 31.04 22.48 -28.38
N THR A 333 29.92 23.12 -28.77
CA THR A 333 29.34 24.26 -28.05
C THR A 333 28.48 23.80 -26.86
N TYR A 334 28.27 22.49 -26.66
CA TYR A 334 27.34 21.92 -25.67
C TYR A 334 27.56 22.48 -24.26
N PHE A 335 28.79 22.49 -23.75
CA PHE A 335 29.10 22.99 -22.41
C PHE A 335 28.76 24.48 -22.26
N THR A 336 29.17 25.31 -23.21
CA THR A 336 28.92 26.77 -23.21
C THR A 336 27.44 27.06 -23.31
N ARG A 337 26.75 26.46 -24.29
CA ARG A 337 25.30 26.63 -24.50
C ARG A 337 24.46 26.23 -23.28
N ASN A 338 24.86 25.15 -22.58
CA ASN A 338 24.19 24.70 -21.37
C ASN A 338 24.78 25.32 -20.09
N ARG A 339 25.67 26.31 -20.20
CA ARG A 339 26.33 26.98 -19.06
C ARG A 339 26.94 25.99 -18.06
N MET A 340 27.60 24.98 -18.61
CA MET A 340 28.28 23.95 -17.82
C MET A 340 29.77 24.24 -17.70
N LYS A 341 30.32 24.10 -16.51
CA LYS A 341 31.74 24.20 -16.20
C LYS A 341 32.29 22.84 -15.80
N VAL A 342 33.54 22.59 -16.21
CA VAL A 342 34.25 21.35 -15.92
C VAL A 342 35.34 21.63 -14.89
N TYR A 343 35.44 20.77 -13.88
CA TYR A 343 36.44 20.87 -12.82
C TYR A 343 37.22 19.57 -12.74
N ASP A 344 38.52 19.66 -12.65
CA ASP A 344 39.37 18.50 -12.40
C ASP A 344 39.22 18.03 -10.94
N ASN A 345 38.90 16.76 -10.75
CA ASN A 345 38.62 16.22 -9.40
C ASN A 345 39.83 16.17 -8.48
N LYS A 346 41.04 16.15 -9.04
CA LYS A 346 42.29 16.09 -8.27
C LYS A 346 42.73 17.46 -7.78
N THR A 347 42.63 18.49 -8.66
CA THR A 347 43.08 19.84 -8.34
C THR A 347 41.95 20.77 -7.88
N GLY A 348 40.69 20.44 -8.17
CA GLY A 348 39.56 21.32 -7.93
C GLY A 348 39.46 22.51 -8.89
N LEU A 349 40.41 22.68 -9.82
CA LEU A 349 40.45 23.80 -10.73
C LEU A 349 39.50 23.62 -11.91
N GLN A 350 38.98 24.72 -12.40
CA GLN A 350 38.20 24.74 -13.64
C GLN A 350 39.11 24.46 -14.84
N VAL A 351 38.65 23.59 -15.73
CA VAL A 351 39.36 23.13 -16.93
C VAL A 351 38.53 23.48 -18.17
N ASP A 352 39.21 23.89 -19.24
CA ASP A 352 38.57 24.07 -20.54
C ASP A 352 38.11 22.72 -21.09
N PRO A 353 36.80 22.52 -21.37
CA PRO A 353 36.30 21.30 -21.97
C PRO A 353 36.97 20.88 -23.27
N HIS A 354 37.46 21.85 -24.06
CA HIS A 354 38.17 21.62 -25.33
C HIS A 354 39.55 20.99 -25.14
N SER A 355 40.21 21.22 -23.99
CA SER A 355 41.51 20.63 -23.67
C SER A 355 41.43 19.15 -23.31
N ILE A 356 40.23 18.63 -23.04
CA ILE A 356 40.01 17.27 -22.52
C ILE A 356 39.80 16.29 -23.67
N LYS A 357 40.59 15.22 -23.71
CA LYS A 357 40.41 14.09 -24.65
C LYS A 357 39.27 13.18 -24.19
N TRP A 358 38.02 13.65 -24.32
CA TRP A 358 36.82 12.97 -23.84
C TRP A 358 36.66 11.52 -24.32
N ALA A 359 37.18 11.19 -25.50
CA ALA A 359 37.14 9.83 -26.03
C ALA A 359 37.80 8.77 -25.12
N LYS A 360 38.81 9.18 -24.31
CA LYS A 360 39.51 8.32 -23.36
C LYS A 360 38.58 7.82 -22.22
N TYR A 361 37.49 8.54 -21.98
CA TYR A 361 36.57 8.27 -20.85
C TYR A 361 35.26 7.61 -21.28
N ALA A 362 35.13 7.24 -22.56
CA ALA A 362 34.01 6.44 -23.03
C ALA A 362 34.01 5.07 -22.31
N GLY A 363 33.01 4.81 -21.49
CA GLY A 363 32.89 3.55 -20.72
C GLY A 363 33.70 3.46 -19.42
N ARG A 364 34.45 4.51 -19.04
CA ARG A 364 35.25 4.55 -17.80
C ARG A 364 34.80 5.67 -16.86
N GLY A 365 35.33 5.69 -15.63
CA GLY A 365 35.14 6.83 -14.73
C GLY A 365 35.76 8.11 -15.31
N VAL A 366 35.06 9.23 -15.20
CA VAL A 366 35.51 10.55 -15.67
C VAL A 366 36.13 11.26 -14.47
N PRO A 367 37.44 11.65 -14.52
CA PRO A 367 38.10 12.33 -13.40
C PRO A 367 37.76 13.82 -13.34
N TYR A 368 36.60 14.18 -13.84
CA TYR A 368 36.10 15.55 -13.85
C TYR A 368 34.71 15.63 -13.28
N THR A 369 34.42 16.71 -12.57
CA THR A 369 33.06 17.11 -12.16
C THR A 369 32.53 18.14 -13.17
N VAL A 370 31.34 17.90 -13.67
CA VAL A 370 30.59 18.84 -14.51
C VAL A 370 29.53 19.52 -13.67
N LYS A 371 29.51 20.86 -13.65
CA LYS A 371 28.51 21.64 -12.91
C LYS A 371 27.77 22.57 -13.86
N GLN A 372 26.46 22.56 -13.84
CA GLN A 372 25.62 23.57 -14.47
C GLN A 372 25.35 24.70 -13.47
N ASP A 373 25.36 25.94 -13.93
CA ASP A 373 25.09 27.10 -13.07
C ASP A 373 23.64 27.13 -12.55
N ASN A 374 23.38 27.95 -11.56
CA ASN A 374 22.08 28.09 -10.88
C ASN A 374 21.15 29.12 -11.52
N LYS A 375 21.37 29.51 -12.76
CA LYS A 375 20.54 30.51 -13.47
C LYS A 375 19.32 29.87 -14.12
N THR A 376 18.43 30.71 -14.62
CA THR A 376 17.25 30.32 -15.40
C THR A 376 17.63 29.33 -16.51
N GLY A 377 16.88 28.22 -16.61
CA GLY A 377 17.17 27.13 -17.54
C GLY A 377 18.09 26.05 -16.97
N ASN A 378 18.44 26.10 -15.68
CA ASN A 378 19.08 24.96 -15.00
C ASN A 378 18.19 23.71 -15.09
N SER A 379 18.77 22.54 -15.34
CA SER A 379 18.05 21.27 -15.50
C SER A 379 17.24 20.84 -14.27
N LEU A 380 17.64 21.31 -13.08
CA LEU A 380 16.93 21.06 -11.81
C LEU A 380 15.84 22.10 -11.52
N GLY A 381 15.64 23.08 -12.43
CA GLY A 381 14.74 24.20 -12.18
C GLY A 381 15.29 25.12 -11.08
N ARG A 382 14.38 25.68 -10.27
CA ARG A 382 14.70 26.68 -9.25
C ARG A 382 14.68 26.14 -7.82
N ILE A 383 14.20 24.91 -7.61
CA ILE A 383 14.08 24.31 -6.27
C ILE A 383 14.24 22.80 -6.32
N ILE A 384 14.94 22.26 -5.30
CA ILE A 384 15.08 20.82 -5.03
C ILE A 384 14.53 20.53 -3.64
N PHE A 385 13.89 19.40 -3.49
CA PHE A 385 13.40 18.84 -2.22
C PHE A 385 14.23 17.61 -1.89
N ARG A 386 14.97 17.66 -0.79
CA ARG A 386 15.95 16.66 -0.39
C ARG A 386 15.37 15.69 0.64
N PHE A 387 15.68 14.41 0.46
CA PHE A 387 15.39 13.32 1.37
C PHE A 387 16.50 12.27 1.32
N PRO A 388 16.85 11.62 2.44
CA PRO A 388 17.86 10.57 2.48
C PRO A 388 17.46 9.38 1.61
N ASN A 389 18.36 8.92 0.74
CA ASN A 389 18.21 7.69 -0.02
C ASN A 389 19.55 7.24 -0.63
N PRO A 390 19.76 5.92 -0.88
CA PRO A 390 21.00 5.39 -1.44
C PRO A 390 21.15 5.62 -2.95
N HIS A 391 20.09 6.08 -3.64
CA HIS A 391 20.04 6.17 -5.10
C HIS A 391 20.34 7.57 -5.64
N SER A 392 20.62 8.54 -4.77
CA SER A 392 20.86 9.94 -5.14
C SER A 392 19.73 10.56 -5.97
N VAL A 393 18.47 10.14 -5.72
CA VAL A 393 17.28 10.72 -6.32
C VAL A 393 16.70 11.82 -5.44
N TYR A 394 16.01 12.76 -6.05
CA TYR A 394 15.33 13.86 -5.36
C TYR A 394 14.12 14.33 -6.17
N LEU A 395 13.22 15.09 -5.52
CA LEU A 395 12.16 15.81 -6.20
C LEU A 395 12.67 17.19 -6.57
N HIS A 396 12.31 17.71 -7.75
CA HIS A 396 12.79 19.01 -8.18
C HIS A 396 11.88 19.68 -9.22
N ASP A 397 12.04 20.98 -9.36
CA ASP A 397 11.46 21.77 -10.43
C ASP A 397 12.14 21.45 -11.79
N THR A 398 11.65 22.00 -12.87
CA THR A 398 12.24 21.83 -14.21
C THR A 398 11.86 22.97 -15.15
N PRO A 399 12.78 23.45 -16.01
CA PRO A 399 12.45 24.38 -17.08
C PRO A 399 11.68 23.70 -18.22
N SER A 400 11.72 22.37 -18.32
CA SER A 400 11.07 21.59 -19.39
C SER A 400 9.59 21.36 -19.09
N ARG A 401 8.81 22.45 -18.97
CA ARG A 401 7.38 22.40 -18.60
C ARG A 401 6.52 21.60 -19.58
N TRP A 402 6.92 21.58 -20.87
CA TRP A 402 6.25 20.80 -21.92
C TRP A 402 6.19 19.28 -21.63
N ALA A 403 7.13 18.77 -20.83
CA ALA A 403 7.15 17.36 -20.47
C ALA A 403 5.88 16.91 -19.72
N PHE A 404 5.24 17.82 -18.98
CA PHE A 404 4.01 17.52 -18.25
C PHE A 404 2.75 17.40 -19.12
N THR A 405 2.80 17.86 -20.38
CA THR A 405 1.68 17.70 -21.33
C THR A 405 1.67 16.32 -22.00
N ARG A 406 2.77 15.58 -21.91
CA ARG A 406 2.88 14.25 -22.51
C ARG A 406 2.04 13.22 -21.74
N LYS A 407 1.49 12.24 -22.46
CA LYS A 407 0.84 11.06 -21.88
C LYS A 407 1.88 10.21 -21.13
N ASN A 408 2.97 9.84 -21.79
CA ASN A 408 4.10 9.15 -21.16
C ASN A 408 5.12 10.16 -20.64
N ARG A 409 5.30 10.21 -19.33
CA ARG A 409 6.21 11.10 -18.61
C ARG A 409 7.40 10.38 -17.97
N ALA A 410 7.72 9.17 -18.43
CA ALA A 410 8.92 8.42 -18.05
C ALA A 410 10.13 8.92 -18.84
N VAL A 411 10.62 10.11 -18.52
CA VAL A 411 11.63 10.85 -19.32
C VAL A 411 12.85 11.30 -18.53
N SER A 412 12.93 11.03 -17.23
CA SER A 412 14.06 11.41 -16.39
C SER A 412 15.08 10.27 -16.23
N HIS A 413 16.17 10.56 -15.50
CA HIS A 413 17.21 9.60 -15.13
C HIS A 413 17.00 9.01 -13.73
N GLY A 414 15.76 9.03 -13.21
CA GLY A 414 15.39 8.52 -11.91
C GLY A 414 14.83 9.57 -10.96
N CYS A 415 15.29 10.82 -11.04
CA CYS A 415 14.71 11.92 -10.24
C CYS A 415 13.29 12.24 -10.68
N VAL A 416 12.50 12.80 -9.76
CA VAL A 416 11.09 13.14 -9.96
C VAL A 416 10.93 14.63 -10.20
N ARG A 417 10.47 15.02 -11.41
CA ARG A 417 10.19 16.42 -11.76
C ARG A 417 8.77 16.79 -11.37
N LEU A 418 8.59 17.95 -10.75
CA LEU A 418 7.31 18.44 -10.24
C LEU A 418 6.69 19.51 -11.13
N GLN A 419 5.40 19.38 -11.43
CA GLN A 419 4.65 20.37 -12.19
C GLN A 419 4.39 21.65 -11.38
N LYS A 420 4.06 21.52 -10.10
CA LYS A 420 3.68 22.61 -9.19
C LYS A 420 4.70 22.71 -8.05
N ALA A 421 5.99 22.92 -8.38
CA ALA A 421 7.07 22.92 -7.40
C ALA A 421 6.95 24.06 -6.36
N LEU A 422 6.43 25.24 -6.75
CA LEU A 422 6.15 26.34 -5.84
C LEU A 422 5.06 25.97 -4.83
N ASP A 423 3.90 25.52 -5.30
CA ASP A 423 2.78 25.13 -4.42
C ASP A 423 3.20 23.99 -3.48
N PHE A 424 4.04 23.07 -3.97
CA PHE A 424 4.60 22.00 -3.17
C PHE A 424 5.53 22.53 -2.07
N SER A 425 6.33 23.58 -2.35
CA SER A 425 7.15 24.22 -1.32
C SER A 425 6.30 24.79 -0.17
N PHE A 426 5.16 25.41 -0.49
CA PHE A 426 4.24 25.95 0.51
C PHE A 426 3.53 24.84 1.31
N PHE A 427 3.13 23.76 0.63
CA PHE A 427 2.60 22.59 1.33
C PHE A 427 3.56 22.05 2.40
N LEU A 428 4.87 22.07 2.16
CA LEU A 428 5.85 21.55 3.11
C LEU A 428 6.03 22.42 4.35
N LEU A 429 5.63 23.70 4.31
CA LEU A 429 5.70 24.59 5.47
C LEU A 429 4.73 24.14 6.57
N ASN A 430 5.14 24.28 7.84
CA ASN A 430 4.31 23.90 8.98
C ASN A 430 3.28 24.95 9.34
N LYS A 431 3.61 26.21 9.07
CA LYS A 431 2.76 27.36 9.34
C LYS A 431 2.70 28.22 8.10
N GLN A 432 1.59 28.90 7.92
CA GLN A 432 1.46 29.91 6.91
C GLN A 432 2.34 31.11 7.31
N ASP A 433 3.36 31.38 6.51
CA ASP A 433 4.30 32.50 6.67
C ASP A 433 4.44 33.20 5.33
N SER A 434 3.66 34.26 5.17
CA SER A 434 3.57 35.00 3.90
C SER A 434 4.92 35.60 3.48
N LEU A 435 5.75 36.03 4.45
CA LEU A 435 7.06 36.58 4.17
C LEU A 435 8.05 35.49 3.70
N LEU A 436 8.04 34.33 4.35
CA LEU A 436 8.82 33.17 3.91
C LEU A 436 8.37 32.69 2.54
N GLU A 437 7.07 32.64 2.28
CA GLU A 437 6.53 32.31 0.96
C GLU A 437 7.01 33.29 -0.11
N ASP A 438 7.05 34.58 0.18
CA ASP A 438 7.58 35.59 -0.74
C ASP A 438 9.09 35.47 -0.93
N ARG A 439 9.85 35.13 0.09
CA ARG A 439 11.28 34.81 -0.04
C ARG A 439 11.53 33.59 -0.95
N ILE A 440 10.67 32.56 -0.88
CA ILE A 440 10.71 31.42 -1.77
C ILE A 440 10.36 31.85 -3.21
N ARG A 441 9.30 32.65 -3.41
CA ARG A 441 8.93 33.20 -4.73
C ARG A 441 10.10 33.97 -5.34
N ILE A 442 10.69 34.90 -4.60
CA ILE A 442 11.82 35.70 -5.09
C ILE A 442 13.00 34.79 -5.50
N ALA A 443 13.34 33.81 -4.67
CA ALA A 443 14.39 32.87 -4.99
C ALA A 443 14.08 32.01 -6.23
N MET A 444 12.81 31.83 -6.56
CA MET A 444 12.38 31.11 -7.78
C MET A 444 12.14 32.04 -9.00
N ASP A 445 12.56 33.29 -8.95
CA ASP A 445 12.29 34.34 -9.97
C ASP A 445 10.79 34.63 -10.16
N ILE A 446 9.99 34.49 -9.10
CA ILE A 446 8.55 34.76 -9.10
C ILE A 446 8.29 36.04 -8.29
N LYS A 447 7.35 36.87 -8.76
CA LYS A 447 7.01 38.10 -8.07
C LYS A 447 6.42 37.81 -6.67
N PRO A 448 6.89 38.53 -5.63
CA PRO A 448 6.28 38.46 -4.29
C PRO A 448 4.86 39.03 -4.31
N VAL A 449 4.04 38.60 -3.34
CA VAL A 449 2.63 38.96 -3.25
C VAL A 449 2.39 40.05 -2.21
N THR A 450 3.06 39.95 -1.04
CA THR A 450 2.89 40.94 0.05
C THR A 450 3.66 42.22 -0.20
N GLU A 451 3.23 43.33 0.39
CA GLU A 451 3.97 44.61 0.32
C GLU A 451 5.36 44.49 0.97
N GLU A 452 5.45 43.78 2.10
CA GLU A 452 6.73 43.51 2.74
C GLU A 452 7.67 42.71 1.82
N GLY A 453 7.15 41.66 1.19
CA GLY A 453 7.89 40.84 0.24
C GLY A 453 8.38 41.64 -0.99
N LYS A 454 7.60 42.58 -1.51
CA LYS A 454 8.00 43.47 -2.64
C LYS A 454 9.17 44.38 -2.27
N ASN A 455 9.28 44.75 -1.00
CA ASN A 455 10.36 45.61 -0.51
C ASN A 455 11.66 44.84 -0.18
N LEU A 456 11.61 43.52 -0.07
CA LEU A 456 12.76 42.68 0.29
C LEU A 456 13.95 42.85 -0.70
N PRO A 457 13.78 42.72 -2.04
CA PRO A 457 14.91 42.77 -2.98
C PRO A 457 15.67 44.08 -3.00
N VAL A 458 15.03 45.19 -2.60
CA VAL A 458 15.66 46.55 -2.57
C VAL A 458 16.32 46.84 -1.21
N SER A 459 16.10 45.99 -0.21
CA SER A 459 16.73 46.17 1.10
C SER A 459 18.20 45.78 1.09
N ALA A 460 19.06 46.66 1.57
CA ALA A 460 20.50 46.38 1.70
C ALA A 460 20.78 45.17 2.67
N ALA A 461 19.86 44.87 3.57
CA ALA A 461 19.96 43.74 4.49
C ALA A 461 19.48 42.41 3.90
N TYR A 462 18.82 42.42 2.73
CA TYR A 462 18.27 41.19 2.13
C TYR A 462 19.40 40.21 1.77
N ARG A 463 19.14 38.96 2.16
CA ARG A 463 19.94 37.80 1.74
C ARG A 463 19.04 36.80 1.07
N GLU A 464 19.36 36.43 -0.16
CA GLU A 464 18.64 35.43 -0.94
C GLU A 464 18.52 34.11 -0.16
N LEU A 465 17.33 33.56 -0.13
CA LEU A 465 17.07 32.28 0.50
C LEU A 465 17.64 31.15 -0.38
N LYS A 466 18.69 30.49 0.10
CA LYS A 466 19.33 29.35 -0.62
C LYS A 466 18.92 27.99 -0.08
N HIS A 467 18.66 27.92 1.22
CA HIS A 467 18.29 26.69 1.92
C HIS A 467 17.20 26.99 2.95
N TYR A 468 16.27 26.06 3.08
CA TYR A 468 15.27 26.08 4.15
C TYR A 468 15.11 24.67 4.72
N SER A 469 15.49 24.47 5.97
CA SER A 469 15.30 23.22 6.72
C SER A 469 13.88 23.18 7.27
N LEU A 470 13.19 22.07 7.03
CA LEU A 470 11.83 21.87 7.53
C LEU A 470 11.87 21.61 9.05
N GLU A 471 11.02 22.27 9.81
CA GLU A 471 10.87 22.04 11.26
C GLU A 471 10.38 20.61 11.55
N LYS A 472 9.45 20.12 10.70
CA LYS A 472 8.99 18.73 10.73
C LYS A 472 9.32 18.07 9.39
N HIS A 473 9.99 16.94 9.46
CA HIS A 473 10.30 16.16 8.26
C HIS A 473 9.02 15.49 7.75
N ILE A 474 8.69 15.69 6.49
CA ILE A 474 7.46 15.19 5.88
C ILE A 474 7.69 13.81 5.25
N PRO A 475 6.94 12.77 5.65
CA PRO A 475 7.03 11.45 5.05
C PRO A 475 6.77 11.50 3.55
N LEU A 476 7.63 10.79 2.79
CA LEU A 476 7.58 10.65 1.35
C LEU A 476 7.57 9.17 0.99
N PHE A 477 6.62 8.79 0.15
CA PHE A 477 6.54 7.48 -0.46
C PHE A 477 6.64 7.63 -1.97
N ILE A 478 7.68 7.07 -2.57
CA ILE A 478 7.77 6.90 -4.02
C ILE A 478 7.26 5.49 -4.29
N ASP A 479 6.02 5.40 -4.74
CA ASP A 479 5.22 4.19 -4.81
C ASP A 479 4.82 3.86 -6.25
N TYR A 480 4.18 2.70 -6.44
CA TYR A 480 3.78 2.19 -7.75
C TYR A 480 2.40 1.55 -7.69
N GLN A 481 1.39 2.31 -8.05
CA GLN A 481 0.00 1.86 -8.09
C GLN A 481 -0.54 2.06 -9.51
N THR A 482 -0.94 0.98 -10.17
CA THR A 482 -1.53 1.03 -11.51
C THR A 482 -3.05 1.23 -11.49
N VAL A 483 -3.65 1.07 -10.32
CA VAL A 483 -5.00 1.52 -9.96
C VAL A 483 -4.87 2.41 -8.72
N TYR A 484 -5.35 3.63 -8.78
CA TYR A 484 -5.17 4.61 -7.70
C TYR A 484 -6.39 5.53 -7.58
N LEU A 485 -6.52 6.20 -6.43
CA LEU A 485 -7.56 7.19 -6.17
C LEU A 485 -7.02 8.59 -6.46
N SER A 486 -7.64 9.31 -7.38
CA SER A 486 -7.32 10.71 -7.67
C SER A 486 -7.94 11.65 -6.63
N ALA A 487 -7.48 12.91 -6.60
CA ALA A 487 -7.97 13.89 -5.62
C ALA A 487 -9.48 14.17 -5.71
N ASP A 488 -10.12 13.91 -6.85
CA ASP A 488 -11.57 13.97 -7.05
C ASP A 488 -12.31 12.71 -6.58
N ASN A 489 -11.65 11.84 -5.82
CA ASN A 489 -12.18 10.59 -5.27
C ASN A 489 -12.65 9.57 -6.33
N ASN A 490 -12.12 9.65 -7.56
CA ASN A 490 -12.38 8.69 -8.62
C ASN A 490 -11.27 7.66 -8.75
N LEU A 491 -11.66 6.40 -8.96
CA LEU A 491 -10.71 5.33 -9.27
C LEU A 491 -10.15 5.54 -10.69
N ARG A 492 -8.84 5.51 -10.82
CA ARG A 492 -8.12 5.71 -12.07
C ARG A 492 -7.21 4.53 -12.36
N TYR A 493 -7.15 4.16 -13.63
CA TYR A 493 -6.23 3.15 -14.17
C TYR A 493 -5.12 3.82 -14.97
N CYS A 494 -3.89 3.36 -14.84
CA CYS A 494 -2.75 3.85 -15.61
C CYS A 494 -1.92 2.70 -16.16
N GLU A 495 -1.04 2.99 -17.11
CA GLU A 495 -0.18 1.97 -17.72
C GLU A 495 0.86 1.44 -16.71
N ASP A 496 1.13 0.16 -16.74
CA ASP A 496 2.23 -0.49 -16.01
C ASP A 496 3.56 -0.24 -16.77
N ILE A 497 4.10 0.98 -16.64
CA ILE A 497 5.26 1.44 -17.41
C ILE A 497 6.56 0.69 -17.13
N TYR A 498 6.70 0.11 -15.92
CA TYR A 498 7.89 -0.66 -15.53
C TYR A 498 7.67 -2.17 -15.56
N LYS A 499 6.46 -2.62 -15.91
CA LYS A 499 6.08 -4.03 -16.00
C LYS A 499 6.22 -4.76 -14.67
N TYR A 500 5.68 -4.16 -13.60
CA TYR A 500 5.70 -4.76 -12.26
C TYR A 500 4.46 -5.62 -11.96
N ASP A 501 3.30 -5.32 -12.55
CA ASP A 501 2.06 -6.06 -12.32
C ASP A 501 2.17 -7.55 -12.70
N PRO A 502 2.76 -7.94 -13.85
CA PRO A 502 2.84 -9.36 -14.25
C PRO A 502 3.58 -10.24 -13.26
N SER A 503 4.61 -9.73 -12.58
CA SER A 503 5.37 -10.52 -11.59
C SER A 503 4.56 -10.78 -10.33
N ILE A 504 3.80 -9.77 -9.86
CA ILE A 504 2.89 -9.92 -8.70
C ILE A 504 1.76 -10.87 -9.06
N LEU A 505 1.14 -10.68 -10.23
CA LEU A 505 0.08 -11.56 -10.71
C LEU A 505 0.55 -13.02 -10.82
N LYS A 506 1.77 -13.23 -11.35
CA LYS A 506 2.37 -14.56 -11.41
C LYS A 506 2.53 -15.16 -10.00
N ALA A 507 3.08 -14.39 -9.04
CA ALA A 507 3.23 -14.87 -7.66
C ALA A 507 1.87 -15.19 -7.01
N MET A 508 0.83 -14.39 -7.28
CA MET A 508 -0.53 -14.69 -6.82
C MET A 508 -1.08 -15.98 -7.43
N ASN A 509 -0.82 -16.23 -8.73
CA ASN A 509 -1.24 -17.47 -9.40
C ASN A 509 -0.47 -18.68 -8.85
N ASP A 510 0.85 -18.57 -8.69
CA ASP A 510 1.71 -19.64 -8.16
C ASP A 510 1.28 -20.09 -6.75
N LEU A 511 0.68 -19.20 -5.96
CA LEU A 511 0.12 -19.46 -4.63
C LEU A 511 -1.40 -19.73 -4.65
N ASN A 512 -2.01 -19.85 -5.83
CA ASN A 512 -3.46 -20.06 -5.97
C ASN A 512 -4.33 -19.02 -5.24
N LEU A 513 -3.89 -17.76 -5.22
CA LEU A 513 -4.58 -16.67 -4.49
C LEU A 513 -5.77 -16.09 -5.26
N LYS A 514 -5.83 -16.23 -6.58
CA LYS A 514 -6.94 -15.70 -7.39
C LYS A 514 -8.24 -16.47 -7.14
N PRO A 515 -9.41 -15.75 -7.04
CA PRO A 515 -10.72 -16.38 -6.96
C PRO A 515 -11.04 -17.29 -8.12
#